data_299496fa26ee14e5de418fbd58311597
#
_entry.id   299496fa26ee14e5de418fbd58311597
#
_cell.length_a   1.000
_cell.length_b   1.000
_cell.length_c   1.000
_cell.angle_alpha   90.00
_cell.angle_beta   90.00
_cell.angle_gamma   90.00
#
_symmetry.space_group_name_H-M   'P 1'
#
loop_
_entity.id
_entity.type
_entity.pdbx_description
1 polymer ?
#
loop_
_entity_poly.entity_id
_entity_poly.type
_entity_poly.pdbx_seq_one_letter_code
_entity_poly.pdbx_strand_id
1 'polypeptide(L)'
;DLKSTQQQLVQSEKMASLGELTAGIAHEIQNPLNFVNNFSEVNKELIDELKEELKAGKTEDAIALADDIKVNSEKITYHGKRADSIVKGMLQHSRSGSGQKESTDINNLLDECMRLSFHGMRAKDNSFNAKTETSFDSSLAPVNIVSQDIGRVFLNLFTNAFYSVMQKKKDISSGSAAANYSPEVTASTKKEGNKVIITVSDNGNGIPQKVVDKIFQPFFTTKPTGEGTGLGLSISYDII
;
A
#
# COMPACT_ATOMS: atom_id res chain seq x y z
N ASP A 1 6.91 -37.45 15.67
CA ASP A 1 8.13 -36.65 15.43
C ASP A 1 7.83 -35.18 15.71
N LEU A 2 8.39 -34.64 16.82
CA LEU A 2 8.07 -33.27 17.33
C LEU A 2 8.17 -32.20 16.23
N LYS A 3 9.11 -32.29 15.32
CA LYS A 3 9.35 -31.36 14.23
C LYS A 3 8.23 -31.39 13.16
N SER A 4 7.70 -32.57 12.88
CA SER A 4 6.57 -32.77 11.96
C SER A 4 5.26 -32.24 12.56
N THR A 5 5.04 -32.49 13.85
CA THR A 5 3.87 -31.98 14.57
C THR A 5 3.90 -30.45 14.71
N GLN A 6 5.08 -29.88 14.96
CA GLN A 6 5.26 -28.44 15.02
C GLN A 6 5.03 -27.75 13.65
N GLN A 7 5.49 -28.38 12.55
CA GLN A 7 5.21 -27.90 11.19
C GLN A 7 3.72 -27.99 10.85
N GLN A 8 3.04 -29.06 11.27
CA GLN A 8 1.59 -29.20 11.08
C GLN A 8 0.78 -28.17 11.89
N LEU A 9 1.19 -27.89 13.13
CA LEU A 9 0.57 -26.84 13.96
C LEU A 9 0.73 -25.46 13.32
N VAL A 10 1.93 -25.09 12.91
CA VAL A 10 2.21 -23.81 12.22
C VAL A 10 1.42 -23.71 10.90
N GLN A 11 1.28 -24.82 10.17
CA GLN A 11 0.50 -24.83 8.94
C GLN A 11 -1.02 -24.77 9.20
N SER A 12 -1.51 -25.39 10.27
CA SER A 12 -2.91 -25.30 10.71
C SER A 12 -3.27 -23.90 11.21
N GLU A 13 -2.37 -23.28 11.96
CA GLU A 13 -2.52 -21.91 12.46
C GLU A 13 -2.50 -20.88 11.31
N LYS A 14 -1.60 -21.07 10.32
CA LYS A 14 -1.62 -20.30 9.06
C LYS A 14 -2.89 -20.50 8.25
N MET A 15 -3.44 -21.72 8.22
CA MET A 15 -4.71 -22.03 7.53
C MET A 15 -5.91 -21.42 8.26
N ALA A 16 -5.94 -21.44 9.59
CA ALA A 16 -6.99 -20.79 10.38
C ALA A 16 -6.96 -19.27 10.21
N SER A 17 -5.79 -18.66 10.30
CA SER A 17 -5.57 -17.23 10.01
C SER A 17 -5.94 -16.86 8.56
N LEU A 18 -5.61 -17.73 7.58
CA LEU A 18 -6.00 -17.55 6.19
C LEU A 18 -7.51 -17.68 5.98
N GLY A 19 -8.20 -18.53 6.76
CA GLY A 19 -9.65 -18.69 6.72
C GLY A 19 -10.40 -17.42 7.20
N GLU A 20 -9.96 -16.84 8.29
CA GLU A 20 -10.50 -15.59 8.84
C GLU A 20 -10.18 -14.39 7.93
N LEU A 21 -8.96 -14.32 7.41
CA LEU A 21 -8.53 -13.37 6.39
C LEU A 21 -9.32 -13.52 5.08
N THR A 22 -9.64 -14.76 4.64
CA THR A 22 -10.37 -15.01 3.39
C THR A 22 -11.79 -14.46 3.45
N ALA A 23 -12.47 -14.56 4.58
CA ALA A 23 -13.80 -13.98 4.75
C ALA A 23 -13.76 -12.44 4.72
N GLY A 24 -12.78 -11.83 5.39
CA GLY A 24 -12.54 -10.38 5.35
C GLY A 24 -12.19 -9.88 3.94
N ILE A 25 -11.32 -10.60 3.23
CA ILE A 25 -10.91 -10.28 1.86
C ILE A 25 -12.09 -10.40 0.90
N ALA A 26 -12.91 -11.45 1.00
CA ALA A 26 -14.09 -11.61 0.16
C ALA A 26 -15.04 -10.41 0.33
N HIS A 27 -15.25 -9.96 1.57
CA HIS A 27 -16.08 -8.80 1.86
C HIS A 27 -15.47 -7.50 1.31
N GLU A 28 -14.15 -7.33 1.45
CA GLU A 28 -13.41 -6.16 0.94
C GLU A 28 -13.38 -6.11 -0.61
N ILE A 29 -13.40 -7.27 -1.30
CA ILE A 29 -13.51 -7.34 -2.76
C ILE A 29 -14.95 -7.12 -3.21
N GLN A 30 -15.93 -7.69 -2.52
CA GLN A 30 -17.35 -7.53 -2.84
C GLN A 30 -17.79 -6.06 -2.82
N ASN A 31 -17.29 -5.28 -1.87
CA ASN A 31 -17.64 -3.87 -1.73
C ASN A 31 -17.37 -3.07 -3.01
N PRO A 32 -16.14 -2.98 -3.54
CA PRO A 32 -15.89 -2.26 -4.79
C PRO A 32 -16.59 -2.89 -6.00
N LEU A 33 -16.77 -4.21 -6.05
CA LEU A 33 -17.50 -4.86 -7.15
C LEU A 33 -18.98 -4.50 -7.16
N ASN A 34 -19.62 -4.36 -6.00
CA ASN A 34 -20.99 -3.87 -5.91
C ASN A 34 -21.14 -2.47 -6.50
N PHE A 35 -20.17 -1.56 -6.25
CA PHE A 35 -20.18 -0.24 -6.88
C PHE A 35 -19.98 -0.32 -8.40
N VAL A 36 -19.07 -1.18 -8.89
CA VAL A 36 -18.88 -1.40 -10.33
C VAL A 36 -20.19 -1.83 -10.97
N ASN A 37 -20.87 -2.83 -10.40
CA ASN A 37 -22.12 -3.34 -10.90
C ASN A 37 -23.23 -2.29 -10.89
N ASN A 38 -23.42 -1.59 -9.76
CA ASN A 38 -24.45 -0.56 -9.64
C ASN A 38 -24.27 0.58 -10.64
N PHE A 39 -23.03 1.15 -10.77
CA PHE A 39 -22.79 2.20 -11.76
C PHE A 39 -22.91 1.70 -13.20
N SER A 40 -22.61 0.43 -13.46
CA SER A 40 -22.80 -0.17 -14.78
C SER A 40 -24.28 -0.33 -15.13
N GLU A 41 -25.13 -0.69 -14.17
CA GLU A 41 -26.59 -0.75 -14.35
C GLU A 41 -27.19 0.63 -14.59
N VAL A 42 -26.81 1.61 -13.75
CA VAL A 42 -27.26 3.00 -13.96
C VAL A 42 -26.82 3.53 -15.33
N ASN A 43 -25.60 3.25 -15.78
CA ASN A 43 -25.15 3.66 -17.11
C ASN A 43 -26.00 3.02 -18.23
N LYS A 44 -26.47 1.80 -18.06
CA LYS A 44 -27.36 1.16 -19.02
C LYS A 44 -28.68 1.92 -19.17
N GLU A 45 -29.27 2.33 -18.03
CA GLU A 45 -30.51 3.11 -18.02
C GLU A 45 -30.28 4.49 -18.65
N LEU A 46 -29.21 5.18 -18.29
CA LEU A 46 -28.85 6.49 -18.85
C LEU A 46 -28.57 6.44 -20.36
N ILE A 47 -28.00 5.34 -20.88
CA ILE A 47 -27.80 5.16 -22.33
C ILE A 47 -29.13 5.00 -23.07
N ASP A 48 -30.10 4.33 -22.49
CA ASP A 48 -31.42 4.19 -23.13
C ASP A 48 -32.17 5.53 -23.09
N GLU A 49 -32.11 6.28 -22.00
CA GLU A 49 -32.67 7.64 -21.90
C GLU A 49 -31.98 8.61 -22.87
N LEU A 50 -30.65 8.56 -22.99
CA LEU A 50 -29.86 9.34 -23.94
C LEU A 50 -30.36 9.12 -25.40
N LYS A 51 -30.64 7.85 -25.77
CA LYS A 51 -31.18 7.54 -27.12
C LYS A 51 -32.54 8.15 -27.34
N GLU A 52 -33.39 8.19 -26.32
CA GLU A 52 -34.73 8.78 -26.45
C GLU A 52 -34.66 10.31 -26.59
N GLU A 53 -33.79 10.99 -25.79
CA GLU A 53 -33.59 12.42 -25.89
C GLU A 53 -32.98 12.84 -27.25
N LEU A 54 -32.05 12.05 -27.78
CA LEU A 54 -31.51 12.24 -29.14
C LEU A 54 -32.61 12.09 -30.23
N LYS A 55 -33.51 11.10 -30.13
CA LYS A 55 -34.65 10.93 -31.07
C LYS A 55 -35.63 12.10 -30.95
N ALA A 56 -35.77 12.66 -29.76
CA ALA A 56 -36.64 13.83 -29.50
C ALA A 56 -36.02 15.14 -29.95
N GLY A 57 -34.74 15.17 -30.38
CA GLY A 57 -34.04 16.37 -30.81
C GLY A 57 -33.56 17.25 -29.64
N LYS A 58 -33.59 16.72 -28.40
CA LYS A 58 -33.20 17.45 -27.18
C LYS A 58 -31.69 17.29 -26.92
N THR A 59 -30.90 18.01 -27.65
CA THR A 59 -29.43 17.87 -27.64
C THR A 59 -28.80 18.23 -26.29
N GLU A 60 -29.30 19.24 -25.58
CA GLU A 60 -28.78 19.67 -24.28
C GLU A 60 -28.98 18.61 -23.20
N ASP A 61 -30.18 18.00 -23.13
CA ASP A 61 -30.49 16.93 -22.22
C ASP A 61 -29.63 15.69 -22.52
N ALA A 62 -29.43 15.38 -23.79
CA ALA A 62 -28.58 14.28 -24.23
C ALA A 62 -27.09 14.50 -23.84
N ILE A 63 -26.58 15.72 -23.89
CA ILE A 63 -25.21 16.05 -23.44
C ILE A 63 -25.10 15.86 -21.93
N ALA A 64 -26.08 16.31 -21.14
CA ALA A 64 -26.07 16.14 -19.69
C ALA A 64 -26.04 14.64 -19.30
N LEU A 65 -26.85 13.80 -19.96
CA LEU A 65 -26.84 12.35 -19.74
C LEU A 65 -25.48 11.71 -20.13
N ALA A 66 -24.85 12.17 -21.20
CA ALA A 66 -23.53 11.69 -21.61
C ALA A 66 -22.44 12.05 -20.56
N ASP A 67 -22.52 13.24 -19.95
CA ASP A 67 -21.62 13.65 -18.88
C ASP A 67 -21.83 12.79 -17.61
N ASP A 68 -23.06 12.46 -17.24
CA ASP A 68 -23.37 11.55 -16.14
C ASP A 68 -22.81 10.12 -16.38
N ILE A 69 -22.96 9.61 -17.60
CA ILE A 69 -22.38 8.31 -18.00
C ILE A 69 -20.87 8.34 -17.87
N LYS A 70 -20.22 9.44 -18.26
CA LYS A 70 -18.77 9.61 -18.11
C LYS A 70 -18.36 9.59 -16.65
N VAL A 71 -19.03 10.34 -15.79
CA VAL A 71 -18.76 10.37 -14.33
C VAL A 71 -18.91 8.97 -13.71
N ASN A 72 -19.97 8.25 -14.07
CA ASN A 72 -20.17 6.87 -13.61
C ASN A 72 -19.07 5.93 -14.12
N SER A 73 -18.61 6.09 -15.35
CA SER A 73 -17.52 5.30 -15.93
C SER A 73 -16.19 5.54 -15.20
N GLU A 74 -15.93 6.77 -14.75
CA GLU A 74 -14.77 7.10 -13.90
C GLU A 74 -14.87 6.39 -12.54
N LYS A 75 -16.05 6.36 -11.93
CA LYS A 75 -16.31 5.62 -10.68
C LYS A 75 -16.13 4.10 -10.86
N ILE A 76 -16.60 3.54 -11.97
CA ILE A 76 -16.40 2.12 -12.33
C ILE A 76 -14.90 1.80 -12.39
N THR A 77 -14.14 2.63 -13.12
CA THR A 77 -12.68 2.47 -13.24
C THR A 77 -11.98 2.56 -11.89
N TYR A 78 -12.39 3.50 -11.05
CA TYR A 78 -11.85 3.69 -9.71
C TYR A 78 -12.07 2.46 -8.81
N HIS A 79 -13.31 1.96 -8.75
CA HIS A 79 -13.64 0.79 -7.95
C HIS A 79 -13.03 -0.50 -8.51
N GLY A 80 -12.91 -0.64 -9.83
CA GLY A 80 -12.20 -1.75 -10.47
C GLY A 80 -10.72 -1.80 -10.08
N LYS A 81 -10.03 -0.65 -10.10
CA LYS A 81 -8.64 -0.54 -9.62
C LYS A 81 -8.50 -0.87 -8.13
N ARG A 82 -9.51 -0.52 -7.32
CA ARG A 82 -9.51 -0.87 -5.90
C ARG A 82 -9.59 -2.38 -5.70
N ALA A 83 -10.49 -3.07 -6.39
CA ALA A 83 -10.60 -4.53 -6.32
C ALA A 83 -9.29 -5.21 -6.76
N ASP A 84 -8.67 -4.77 -7.85
CA ASP A 84 -7.36 -5.26 -8.32
C ASP A 84 -6.26 -5.06 -7.28
N SER A 85 -6.24 -3.91 -6.60
CA SER A 85 -5.28 -3.61 -5.53
C SER A 85 -5.43 -4.56 -4.33
N ILE A 86 -6.66 -4.88 -3.93
CA ILE A 86 -6.94 -5.83 -2.84
C ILE A 86 -6.46 -7.24 -3.23
N VAL A 87 -6.76 -7.70 -4.44
CA VAL A 87 -6.30 -9.01 -4.95
C VAL A 87 -4.77 -9.07 -5.02
N LYS A 88 -4.10 -8.03 -5.52
CA LYS A 88 -2.63 -7.97 -5.55
C LYS A 88 -2.03 -8.01 -4.14
N GLY A 89 -2.62 -7.28 -3.19
CA GLY A 89 -2.22 -7.32 -1.79
C GLY A 89 -2.35 -8.72 -1.18
N MET A 90 -3.45 -9.42 -1.46
CA MET A 90 -3.67 -10.80 -1.04
C MET A 90 -2.65 -11.77 -1.63
N LEU A 91 -2.35 -11.66 -2.93
CA LEU A 91 -1.35 -12.50 -3.59
C LEU A 91 0.05 -12.25 -3.02
N GLN A 92 0.38 -11.03 -2.64
CA GLN A 92 1.63 -10.71 -1.95
C GLN A 92 1.68 -11.32 -0.54
N HIS A 93 0.56 -11.35 0.17
CA HIS A 93 0.45 -12.01 1.48
C HIS A 93 0.56 -13.55 1.37
N SER A 94 -0.05 -14.14 0.35
CA SER A 94 -0.02 -15.59 0.09
C SER A 94 1.33 -16.10 -0.42
N ARG A 95 2.14 -15.26 -1.05
CA ARG A 95 3.50 -15.60 -1.48
C ARG A 95 4.46 -15.54 -0.30
N SER A 96 4.46 -16.57 0.52
CA SER A 96 5.61 -16.87 1.38
C SER A 96 6.81 -17.08 0.45
N GLY A 97 7.89 -16.32 0.64
CA GLY A 97 9.16 -16.58 -0.04
C GLY A 97 9.55 -18.05 0.12
N SER A 98 10.49 -18.52 -0.66
CA SER A 98 10.98 -19.91 -0.60
C SER A 98 11.44 -20.37 0.79
N GLY A 99 11.38 -19.48 1.79
CA GLY A 99 11.77 -19.71 3.18
C GLY A 99 13.25 -20.01 3.37
N GLN A 100 14.03 -19.99 2.30
CA GLN A 100 15.45 -20.28 2.36
C GLN A 100 16.21 -19.05 2.86
N LYS A 101 16.83 -19.19 4.02
CA LYS A 101 17.71 -18.18 4.59
C LYS A 101 19.01 -18.15 3.83
N GLU A 102 19.50 -16.97 3.54
CA GLU A 102 20.77 -16.70 2.88
C GLU A 102 21.57 -15.61 3.59
N SER A 103 22.90 -15.67 3.43
CA SER A 103 23.80 -14.66 4.00
C SER A 103 23.60 -13.34 3.27
N THR A 104 22.96 -12.38 3.92
CA THR A 104 22.52 -11.11 3.31
C THR A 104 23.18 -9.92 4.00
N ASP A 105 23.72 -9.00 3.21
CA ASP A 105 24.16 -7.68 3.67
C ASP A 105 22.94 -6.77 3.85
N ILE A 106 22.61 -6.49 5.11
CA ILE A 106 21.44 -5.69 5.50
C ILE A 106 21.57 -4.23 5.03
N ASN A 107 22.79 -3.66 5.07
CA ASN A 107 23.01 -2.29 4.66
C ASN A 107 22.73 -2.10 3.17
N ASN A 108 23.24 -3.01 2.34
CA ASN A 108 23.00 -2.99 0.90
C ASN A 108 21.51 -3.21 0.59
N LEU A 109 20.87 -4.19 1.20
CA LEU A 109 19.44 -4.46 0.98
C LEU A 109 18.56 -3.26 1.37
N LEU A 110 18.87 -2.61 2.49
CA LEU A 110 18.13 -1.43 2.97
C LEU A 110 18.29 -0.24 2.00
N ASP A 111 19.50 0.01 1.52
CA ASP A 111 19.81 1.07 0.56
C ASP A 111 19.13 0.84 -0.80
N GLU A 112 19.18 -0.39 -1.32
CA GLU A 112 18.47 -0.77 -2.55
C GLU A 112 16.96 -0.55 -2.43
N CYS A 113 16.35 -0.99 -1.33
CA CYS A 113 14.91 -0.82 -1.09
C CYS A 113 14.53 0.67 -0.98
N MET A 114 15.36 1.50 -0.35
CA MET A 114 15.14 2.95 -0.28
C MET A 114 15.16 3.57 -1.68
N ARG A 115 16.17 3.26 -2.48
CA ARG A 115 16.28 3.76 -3.88
C ARG A 115 15.12 3.30 -4.74
N LEU A 116 14.75 2.02 -4.67
CA LEU A 116 13.61 1.49 -5.42
C LEU A 116 12.31 2.20 -5.05
N SER A 117 12.06 2.41 -3.75
CA SER A 117 10.86 3.12 -3.27
C SER A 117 10.85 4.58 -3.73
N PHE A 118 11.98 5.27 -3.67
CA PHE A 118 12.13 6.65 -4.15
C PHE A 118 11.84 6.76 -5.65
N HIS A 119 12.46 5.91 -6.47
CA HIS A 119 12.23 5.90 -7.91
C HIS A 119 10.79 5.50 -8.26
N GLY A 120 10.19 4.57 -7.51
CA GLY A 120 8.78 4.21 -7.66
C GLY A 120 7.82 5.38 -7.41
N MET A 121 8.13 6.24 -6.43
CA MET A 121 7.36 7.47 -6.18
C MET A 121 7.54 8.49 -7.30
N ARG A 122 8.77 8.69 -7.79
CA ARG A 122 9.03 9.59 -8.94
C ARG A 122 8.40 9.13 -10.24
N ALA A 123 8.30 7.82 -10.46
CA ALA A 123 7.60 7.27 -11.62
C ALA A 123 6.09 7.56 -11.60
N LYS A 124 5.50 7.67 -10.40
CA LYS A 124 4.08 8.06 -10.23
C LYS A 124 3.84 9.56 -10.29
N ASP A 125 4.79 10.34 -9.80
CA ASP A 125 4.73 11.80 -9.73
C ASP A 125 6.12 12.37 -10.00
N ASN A 126 6.36 12.86 -11.22
CA ASN A 126 7.64 13.43 -11.64
C ASN A 126 8.07 14.67 -10.82
N SER A 127 7.13 15.32 -10.13
CA SER A 127 7.41 16.46 -9.25
C SER A 127 7.88 16.02 -7.84
N PHE A 128 7.76 14.72 -7.53
CA PHE A 128 8.19 14.19 -6.25
C PHE A 128 9.70 14.31 -6.08
N ASN A 129 10.11 14.92 -4.98
CA ASN A 129 11.49 14.96 -4.53
C ASN A 129 11.56 14.97 -3.01
N ALA A 130 12.47 14.18 -2.45
CA ALA A 130 12.76 14.10 -1.02
C ALA A 130 14.26 13.90 -0.83
N LYS A 131 14.82 14.50 0.22
CA LYS A 131 16.18 14.22 0.66
C LYS A 131 16.20 12.83 1.27
N THR A 132 17.20 12.03 0.92
CA THR A 132 17.43 10.71 1.52
C THR A 132 18.80 10.71 2.19
N GLU A 133 18.86 10.26 3.44
CA GLU A 133 20.12 10.10 4.19
C GLU A 133 20.22 8.70 4.77
N THR A 134 21.42 8.18 4.81
CA THR A 134 21.71 6.87 5.38
C THR A 134 22.84 6.96 6.41
N SER A 135 22.69 6.24 7.51
CA SER A 135 23.73 6.10 8.56
C SER A 135 23.85 4.62 8.93
N PHE A 136 24.73 3.93 8.23
CA PHE A 136 24.88 2.48 8.36
C PHE A 136 26.06 2.12 9.28
N ASP A 137 25.82 1.14 10.14
CA ASP A 137 26.87 0.52 10.96
C ASP A 137 27.73 -0.37 10.08
N SER A 138 28.95 0.07 9.80
CA SER A 138 29.93 -0.66 8.98
C SER A 138 30.46 -1.94 9.63
N SER A 139 30.21 -2.15 10.92
CA SER A 139 30.60 -3.36 11.64
C SER A 139 29.65 -4.52 11.49
N LEU A 140 28.48 -4.32 10.81
CA LEU A 140 27.51 -5.37 10.58
C LEU A 140 28.05 -6.42 9.62
N ALA A 141 28.19 -7.64 10.11
CA ALA A 141 28.43 -8.80 9.25
C ALA A 141 27.11 -9.21 8.56
N PRO A 142 27.20 -9.88 7.39
CA PRO A 142 26.01 -10.45 6.75
C PRO A 142 25.19 -11.32 7.71
N VAL A 143 23.86 -11.21 7.61
CA VAL A 143 22.91 -11.92 8.48
C VAL A 143 22.19 -12.99 7.69
N ASN A 144 21.99 -14.15 8.31
CA ASN A 144 21.29 -15.27 7.67
C ASN A 144 19.77 -15.10 7.78
N ILE A 145 19.16 -14.55 6.74
CA ILE A 145 17.75 -14.17 6.68
C ILE A 145 17.11 -14.60 5.36
N VAL A 146 15.76 -14.54 5.29
CA VAL A 146 15.03 -14.61 4.03
C VAL A 146 15.01 -13.19 3.43
N SER A 147 15.95 -12.89 2.54
CA SER A 147 16.18 -11.54 1.99
C SER A 147 14.94 -10.94 1.33
N GLN A 148 14.13 -11.78 0.66
CA GLN A 148 12.88 -11.34 0.03
C GLN A 148 11.85 -10.83 1.05
N ASP A 149 11.70 -11.51 2.19
CA ASP A 149 10.74 -11.13 3.24
C ASP A 149 11.19 -9.83 3.92
N ILE A 150 12.46 -9.73 4.27
CA ILE A 150 13.03 -8.50 4.86
C ILE A 150 13.00 -7.33 3.85
N GLY A 151 13.32 -7.57 2.58
CA GLY A 151 13.17 -6.58 1.52
C GLY A 151 11.74 -6.05 1.39
N ARG A 152 10.73 -6.92 1.54
CA ARG A 152 9.31 -6.51 1.56
C ARG A 152 9.00 -5.58 2.75
N VAL A 153 9.54 -5.89 3.94
CA VAL A 153 9.40 -5.00 5.11
C VAL A 153 9.99 -3.63 4.80
N PHE A 154 11.20 -3.57 4.26
CA PHE A 154 11.85 -2.30 3.93
C PHE A 154 11.08 -1.50 2.88
N LEU A 155 10.63 -2.13 1.81
CA LEU A 155 9.81 -1.48 0.78
C LEU A 155 8.51 -0.92 1.36
N ASN A 156 7.84 -1.63 2.27
CA ASN A 156 6.64 -1.16 2.95
C ASN A 156 6.92 0.08 3.81
N LEU A 157 8.00 0.06 4.59
CA LEU A 157 8.38 1.18 5.43
C LEU A 157 8.75 2.41 4.60
N PHE A 158 9.61 2.27 3.58
CA PHE A 158 10.02 3.38 2.73
C PHE A 158 8.87 3.95 1.91
N THR A 159 7.98 3.10 1.36
CA THR A 159 6.80 3.57 0.63
C THR A 159 5.88 4.38 1.53
N ASN A 160 5.72 4.00 2.80
CA ASN A 160 4.93 4.76 3.76
C ASN A 160 5.62 6.06 4.15
N ALA A 161 6.92 6.06 4.39
CA ALA A 161 7.70 7.26 4.71
C ALA A 161 7.65 8.29 3.56
N PHE A 162 7.92 7.88 2.32
CA PHE A 162 7.86 8.76 1.16
C PHE A 162 6.44 9.29 0.91
N TYR A 163 5.41 8.47 1.12
CA TYR A 163 4.02 8.91 1.04
C TYR A 163 3.71 9.99 2.08
N SER A 164 4.14 9.79 3.33
CA SER A 164 3.93 10.72 4.45
C SER A 164 4.54 12.11 4.17
N VAL A 165 5.79 12.14 3.70
CA VAL A 165 6.46 13.43 3.38
C VAL A 165 5.86 14.10 2.14
N MET A 166 5.40 13.32 1.15
CA MET A 166 4.70 13.85 -0.02
C MET A 166 3.38 14.50 0.37
N GLN A 167 2.57 13.85 1.21
CA GLN A 167 1.30 14.41 1.67
C GLN A 167 1.51 15.70 2.44
N LYS A 168 2.44 15.72 3.38
CA LYS A 168 2.77 16.95 4.11
C LYS A 168 3.18 18.10 3.19
N LYS A 169 3.98 17.81 2.15
CA LYS A 169 4.35 18.83 1.16
C LYS A 169 3.13 19.37 0.42
N LYS A 170 2.18 18.51 0.04
CA LYS A 170 0.91 18.92 -0.61
C LYS A 170 0.05 19.76 0.33
N ASP A 171 -0.11 19.34 1.59
CA ASP A 171 -0.90 20.05 2.59
C ASP A 171 -0.36 21.46 2.84
N ILE A 172 0.97 21.60 2.91
CA ILE A 172 1.67 22.87 3.08
C ILE A 172 1.52 23.76 1.82
N SER A 173 1.64 23.17 0.63
CA SER A 173 1.53 23.93 -0.64
C SER A 173 0.12 24.48 -0.88
N SER A 174 -0.90 23.88 -0.28
CA SER A 174 -2.29 24.36 -0.33
C SER A 174 -2.64 25.39 0.75
N GLY A 175 -1.74 25.64 1.72
CA GLY A 175 -1.93 26.59 2.83
C GLY A 175 -0.85 27.68 2.84
N SER A 176 -1.18 28.87 3.36
CA SER A 176 -0.33 30.07 3.34
C SER A 176 0.93 30.03 4.24
N ALA A 177 1.28 28.91 4.85
CA ALA A 177 2.33 28.86 5.86
C ALA A 177 3.24 27.65 5.72
N ALA A 178 4.28 27.73 4.91
CA ALA A 178 5.60 27.17 5.18
C ALA A 178 6.51 27.14 3.93
N ALA A 179 7.23 28.22 3.71
CA ALA A 179 8.22 28.34 2.62
C ALA A 179 9.45 27.41 2.76
N ASN A 180 9.61 26.69 3.86
CA ASN A 180 10.87 26.00 4.21
C ASN A 180 10.75 24.50 4.50
N TYR A 181 9.67 23.82 4.16
CA TYR A 181 9.59 22.36 4.34
C TYR A 181 10.31 21.61 3.23
N SER A 182 11.32 20.85 3.59
CA SER A 182 12.03 19.92 2.71
C SER A 182 11.66 18.48 3.11
N PRO A 183 11.00 17.71 2.26
CA PRO A 183 10.75 16.29 2.51
C PRO A 183 12.05 15.54 2.76
N GLU A 184 12.10 14.76 3.84
CA GLU A 184 13.29 14.00 4.22
C GLU A 184 12.90 12.63 4.75
N VAL A 185 13.62 11.59 4.30
CA VAL A 185 13.53 10.22 4.79
C VAL A 185 14.93 9.72 5.11
N THR A 186 15.11 9.18 6.30
CA THR A 186 16.40 8.66 6.77
C THR A 186 16.33 7.18 7.10
N ALA A 187 17.43 6.48 6.90
CA ALA A 187 17.57 5.08 7.28
C ALA A 187 18.88 4.87 8.03
N SER A 188 18.83 4.11 9.11
CA SER A 188 20.02 3.75 9.86
C SER A 188 20.00 2.29 10.32
N THR A 189 21.19 1.75 10.51
CA THR A 189 21.40 0.42 11.09
C THR A 189 22.34 0.53 12.28
N LYS A 190 22.12 -0.32 13.29
CA LYS A 190 22.94 -0.40 14.49
C LYS A 190 22.97 -1.83 15.01
N LYS A 191 24.15 -2.32 15.37
CA LYS A 191 24.28 -3.58 16.09
C LYS A 191 24.10 -3.36 17.58
N GLU A 192 23.19 -4.10 18.19
CA GLU A 192 23.01 -4.12 19.65
C GLU A 192 23.02 -5.57 20.15
N GLY A 193 24.18 -5.99 20.66
CA GLY A 193 24.38 -7.37 21.11
C GLY A 193 24.19 -8.38 19.98
N ASN A 194 23.15 -9.20 20.10
CA ASN A 194 22.79 -10.22 19.09
C ASN A 194 21.64 -9.76 18.15
N LYS A 195 21.33 -8.47 18.14
CA LYS A 195 20.27 -7.90 17.32
C LYS A 195 20.83 -6.84 16.37
N VAL A 196 20.20 -6.70 15.23
CA VAL A 196 20.38 -5.57 14.30
C VAL A 196 19.15 -4.69 14.43
N ILE A 197 19.35 -3.45 14.84
CA ILE A 197 18.30 -2.44 14.88
C ILE A 197 18.34 -1.66 13.58
N ILE A 198 17.19 -1.60 12.90
CA ILE A 198 17.01 -0.85 11.67
C ILE A 198 15.97 0.21 11.95
N THR A 199 16.32 1.46 11.66
CA THR A 199 15.44 2.60 11.86
C THR A 199 15.18 3.29 10.53
N VAL A 200 13.90 3.45 10.18
CA VAL A 200 13.44 4.30 9.07
C VAL A 200 12.68 5.46 9.69
N SER A 201 13.08 6.68 9.36
CA SER A 201 12.43 7.89 9.89
C SER A 201 12.07 8.84 8.76
N ASP A 202 10.96 9.55 8.93
CA ASP A 202 10.49 10.58 8.01
C ASP A 202 10.07 11.84 8.78
N ASN A 203 10.10 12.99 8.09
CA ASN A 203 9.63 14.25 8.64
C ASN A 203 8.21 14.62 8.15
N GLY A 204 7.43 13.64 7.76
CA GLY A 204 6.05 13.79 7.27
C GLY A 204 5.03 14.15 8.35
N ASN A 205 3.77 13.83 8.09
CA ASN A 205 2.65 14.15 9.00
C ASN A 205 2.61 13.28 10.27
N GLY A 206 3.41 12.20 10.31
CA GLY A 206 3.40 11.23 11.40
C GLY A 206 2.09 10.41 11.45
N ILE A 207 1.96 9.62 12.51
CA ILE A 207 0.78 8.77 12.76
C ILE A 207 -0.01 9.35 13.93
N PRO A 208 -1.30 9.71 13.75
CA PRO A 208 -2.13 10.21 14.84
C PRO A 208 -2.24 9.19 15.98
N GLN A 209 -2.07 9.63 17.23
CA GLN A 209 -2.06 8.75 18.41
C GLN A 209 -3.29 7.83 18.49
N LYS A 210 -4.47 8.30 18.08
CA LYS A 210 -5.73 7.55 18.08
C LYS A 210 -5.77 6.31 17.18
N VAL A 211 -4.82 6.16 16.27
CA VAL A 211 -4.77 5.04 15.31
C VAL A 211 -3.52 4.18 15.46
N VAL A 212 -2.56 4.55 16.31
CA VAL A 212 -1.30 3.81 16.51
C VAL A 212 -1.55 2.33 16.83
N ASP A 213 -2.54 2.02 17.68
CA ASP A 213 -2.87 0.65 18.06
C ASP A 213 -3.50 -0.19 16.92
N LYS A 214 -3.87 0.47 15.81
CA LYS A 214 -4.56 -0.15 14.69
C LYS A 214 -3.69 -0.31 13.45
N ILE A 215 -2.52 0.34 13.39
CA ILE A 215 -1.68 0.39 12.17
C ILE A 215 -1.18 -0.97 11.70
N PHE A 216 -1.11 -1.96 12.61
CA PHE A 216 -0.71 -3.33 12.29
C PHE A 216 -1.91 -4.25 12.01
N GLN A 217 -3.15 -3.76 12.13
CA GLN A 217 -4.33 -4.54 11.76
C GLN A 217 -4.40 -4.70 10.24
N PRO A 218 -4.67 -5.89 9.72
CA PRO A 218 -4.89 -6.09 8.30
C PRO A 218 -5.97 -5.15 7.75
N PHE A 219 -5.75 -4.63 6.54
CA PHE A 219 -6.65 -3.70 5.83
C PHE A 219 -6.82 -2.32 6.48
N PHE A 220 -6.23 -2.06 7.63
CA PHE A 220 -6.29 -0.72 8.21
C PHE A 220 -5.42 0.27 7.42
N THR A 221 -6.01 1.35 6.97
CA THR A 221 -5.31 2.43 6.27
C THR A 221 -5.95 3.79 6.56
N THR A 222 -5.12 4.82 6.66
CA THR A 222 -5.54 6.22 6.71
C THR A 222 -5.40 6.91 5.35
N LYS A 223 -4.88 6.20 4.34
CA LYS A 223 -4.75 6.71 2.97
C LYS A 223 -6.12 6.76 2.31
N PRO A 224 -6.34 7.70 1.35
CA PRO A 224 -7.55 7.74 0.56
C PRO A 224 -7.83 6.40 -0.11
N THR A 225 -9.09 6.14 -0.36
CA THR A 225 -9.55 4.90 -1.00
C THR A 225 -8.84 4.69 -2.34
N GLY A 226 -8.23 3.51 -2.52
CA GLY A 226 -7.45 3.16 -3.73
C GLY A 226 -5.95 3.48 -3.67
N GLU A 227 -5.47 4.23 -2.66
CA GLU A 227 -4.04 4.56 -2.51
C GLU A 227 -3.30 3.66 -1.51
N GLY A 228 -4.03 2.93 -0.67
CA GLY A 228 -3.44 2.01 0.29
C GLY A 228 -4.26 0.73 0.44
N THR A 229 -3.58 -0.42 0.50
CA THR A 229 -4.22 -1.73 0.75
C THR A 229 -4.46 -2.00 2.23
N GLY A 230 -3.78 -1.26 3.13
CA GLY A 230 -3.80 -1.53 4.57
C GLY A 230 -3.08 -2.82 4.99
N LEU A 231 -2.38 -3.49 4.08
CA LEU A 231 -1.70 -4.77 4.34
C LEU A 231 -0.20 -4.62 4.60
N GLY A 232 0.42 -3.50 4.21
CA GLY A 232 1.88 -3.36 4.27
C GLY A 232 2.46 -3.51 5.68
N LEU A 233 1.91 -2.80 6.67
CA LEU A 233 2.42 -2.85 8.04
C LEU A 233 2.04 -4.15 8.77
N SER A 234 0.86 -4.72 8.51
CA SER A 234 0.50 -6.03 9.09
C SER A 234 1.44 -7.14 8.59
N ILE A 235 1.70 -7.20 7.28
CA ILE A 235 2.68 -8.14 6.70
C ILE A 235 4.08 -7.91 7.29
N SER A 236 4.48 -6.65 7.47
CA SER A 236 5.78 -6.34 8.06
C SER A 236 5.90 -6.82 9.50
N TYR A 237 4.81 -6.70 10.27
CA TYR A 237 4.74 -7.21 11.64
C TYR A 237 4.83 -8.74 11.72
N ASP A 238 4.19 -9.44 10.79
CA ASP A 238 4.20 -10.91 10.75
C ASP A 238 5.57 -11.49 10.31
N ILE A 239 6.38 -10.70 9.59
CA ILE A 239 7.70 -11.11 9.10
C ILE A 239 8.79 -10.95 10.18
N ILE A 240 8.71 -9.89 10.99
CA ILE A 240 9.72 -9.54 12.02
C ILE A 240 9.44 -10.26 13.31
#